data_9f635a0d3d61fed0fdd91b30f541618d
#
_entry.id   9f635a0d3d61fed0fdd91b30f541618d
#
_cell.length_a   1.000
_cell.length_b   1.000
_cell.length_c   1.000
_cell.angle_alpha   90.00
_cell.angle_beta   90.00
_cell.angle_gamma   90.00
#
_symmetry.space_group_name_H-M   'P 1'
#
loop_
_entity.id
_entity.type
_entity.pdbx_description
1 polymer ?
#
loop_
_entity_poly.entity_id
_entity_poly.type
_entity_poly.pdbx_seq_one_letter_code
_entity_poly.pdbx_strand_id
1 'polypeptide(L)'
;MKFRNLIKIMVLCASIGATALATEQTNKVESKALGTELKEYGKIYNKDGVLVVHKQLKKGEKIPPHTHQYKELFFTVVSGKMEVQLNDKETYIVEPKKALNFAGDVTISATALEDSDIFIYLVGENKK
;
A
#
# COMPACT_ATOMS: atom_id res chain seq x y z
N MET A 1 2.22 -44.56 -18.22
CA MET A 1 2.24 -44.19 -17.96
C MET A 1 2.29 -43.60 -18.18
N LYS A 2 2.24 -43.66 -18.31
CA LYS A 2 2.23 -43.19 -18.33
C LYS A 2 2.06 -42.28 -18.74
N PHE A 3 2.02 -42.24 -19.14
CA PHE A 3 1.75 -41.44 -19.33
C PHE A 3 1.77 -40.60 -19.91
N ARG A 4 1.69 -41.01 -20.09
CA ARG A 4 1.75 -40.52 -20.42
C ARG A 4 1.59 -39.81 -21.01
N ASN A 5 1.52 -40.41 -21.33
CA ASN A 5 1.36 -39.86 -21.64
C ASN A 5 1.13 -39.03 -22.18
N LEU A 6 0.98 -39.36 -22.48
CA LEU A 6 0.70 -38.72 -22.72
C LEU A 6 0.70 -37.81 -23.22
N ILE A 7 0.81 -38.21 -23.40
CA ILE A 7 0.80 -37.49 -23.63
C ILE A 7 0.72 -36.73 -24.29
N LYS A 8 0.62 -36.96 -24.58
CA LYS A 8 0.56 -36.33 -24.96
C LYS A 8 0.33 -35.53 -25.50
N ILE A 9 0.25 -35.86 -25.72
CA ILE A 9 -0.04 -35.09 -25.93
C ILE A 9 -0.20 -34.26 -26.46
N MET A 10 -0.30 -34.47 -26.80
CA MET A 10 -0.38 -33.69 -26.97
C MET A 10 -0.41 -32.86 -27.49
N VAL A 11 -0.35 -33.14 -27.80
CA VAL A 11 -0.32 -32.32 -27.98
C VAL A 11 -0.59 -31.63 -28.59
N LEU A 12 -0.75 -31.87 -28.96
CA LEU A 12 -0.99 -31.15 -29.14
C LEU A 12 -1.19 -30.37 -29.60
N CYS A 13 -1.26 -30.56 -29.98
CA CYS A 13 -1.42 -29.75 -30.01
C CYS A 13 -1.52 -29.06 -30.53
N ALA A 14 -1.56 -29.26 -31.02
CA ALA A 14 -1.53 -28.54 -31.05
C ALA A 14 -1.72 -27.92 -31.58
N SER A 15 -1.81 -28.03 -31.92
CA SER A 15 -1.85 -27.35 -31.90
C SER A 15 -2.26 -26.64 -32.18
N ILE A 16 -2.56 -26.70 -32.55
CA ILE A 16 -2.84 -25.97 -32.34
C ILE A 16 -3.07 -25.26 -32.28
N GLY A 17 -3.18 -25.36 -32.65
CA GLY A 17 -3.17 -24.59 -32.12
C GLY A 17 -3.29 -23.83 -32.11
N ALA A 18 -3.41 -23.84 -32.38
CA ALA A 18 -3.27 -23.06 -31.89
C ALA A 18 -3.34 -22.33 -31.81
N THR A 19 -3.41 -22.29 -32.01
CA THR A 19 -3.24 -21.55 -31.52
C THR A 19 -3.53 -20.78 -31.17
N ALA A 20 -3.78 -20.68 -31.33
CA ALA A 20 -3.80 -19.93 -30.81
C ALA A 20 -3.85 -19.39 -30.22
N LEU A 21 -3.76 -19.30 -30.15
CA LEU A 21 -3.53 -18.71 -29.37
C LEU A 21 -3.17 -17.92 -29.06
N ALA A 22 -2.94 -17.81 -29.25
CA ALA A 22 -2.47 -17.14 -28.79
C ALA A 22 -2.40 -16.18 -28.84
N THR A 23 -2.40 -16.00 -29.19
CA THR A 23 -2.18 -14.99 -29.22
C THR A 23 -2.66 -14.19 -28.79
N GLU A 24 -2.88 -14.11 -28.51
CA GLU A 24 -3.10 -13.27 -28.08
C GLU A 24 -2.77 -12.56 -27.52
N GLN A 25 -2.36 -12.48 -27.27
CA GLN A 25 -1.92 -11.71 -26.76
C GLN A 25 -1.39 -10.79 -27.00
N THR A 26 -1.20 -10.71 -27.18
CA THR A 26 -0.46 -9.89 -27.48
C THR A 26 -0.74 -8.61 -27.61
N ASN A 27 -1.15 -8.13 -27.93
CA ASN A 27 -1.43 -7.02 -28.08
C ASN A 27 -1.77 -6.26 -27.02
N LYS A 28 -1.88 -6.54 -26.14
CA LYS A 28 -2.08 -5.85 -25.21
C LYS A 28 -1.14 -4.97 -24.91
N VAL A 29 -0.26 -4.99 -25.40
CA VAL A 29 0.77 -4.17 -25.24
C VAL A 29 0.48 -2.78 -25.35
N GLU A 30 -0.35 -2.43 -26.19
CA GLU A 30 -0.66 -1.09 -26.39
C GLU A 30 -1.60 -0.55 -25.41
N SER A 31 -2.25 -1.36 -24.66
CA SER A 31 -3.26 -0.82 -23.75
C SER A 31 -2.59 -0.23 -22.55
N LYS A 32 -3.10 0.88 -22.08
CA LYS A 32 -2.61 1.49 -20.88
C LYS A 32 -3.14 0.77 -19.69
N ALA A 33 -2.33 0.63 -18.67
CA ALA A 33 -2.77 0.06 -17.42
C ALA A 33 -3.80 0.98 -16.80
N LEU A 34 -4.82 0.41 -16.22
CA LEU A 34 -5.86 1.16 -15.55
C LEU A 34 -5.55 1.41 -14.09
N GLY A 35 -4.61 0.69 -13.52
CA GLY A 35 -4.25 0.86 -12.13
C GLY A 35 -2.75 0.83 -11.95
N THR A 36 -2.29 1.30 -10.81
CA THR A 36 -0.88 1.29 -10.48
C THR A 36 -0.72 0.71 -9.08
N GLU A 37 0.16 -0.27 -8.94
CA GLU A 37 0.46 -0.82 -7.63
C GLU A 37 1.49 0.06 -6.95
N LEU A 38 1.17 0.55 -5.76
CA LEU A 38 2.06 1.39 -5.00
C LEU A 38 2.66 0.54 -3.90
N LYS A 39 3.81 -0.05 -4.16
CA LYS A 39 4.40 -1.01 -3.24
C LYS A 39 5.76 -0.60 -2.70
N GLU A 40 6.23 0.58 -3.05
CA GLU A 40 7.50 1.05 -2.53
C GLU A 40 7.30 1.64 -1.14
N TYR A 41 8.39 2.00 -0.49
CA TYR A 41 8.36 2.70 0.79
C TYR A 41 8.65 4.18 0.55
N GLY A 42 8.19 5.02 1.46
CA GLY A 42 8.38 6.46 1.37
C GLY A 42 7.13 7.14 0.86
N LYS A 43 7.30 8.25 0.20
CA LYS A 43 6.18 8.99 -0.37
C LYS A 43 5.86 8.36 -1.72
N ILE A 44 4.90 7.47 -1.71
CA ILE A 44 4.63 6.65 -2.89
C ILE A 44 3.57 7.25 -3.82
N TYR A 45 2.89 8.30 -3.38
CA TYR A 45 1.94 9.02 -4.22
C TYR A 45 1.87 10.44 -3.68
N ASN A 46 2.03 11.43 -4.56
CA ASN A 46 2.03 12.82 -4.10
C ASN A 46 1.58 13.73 -5.23
N LYS A 47 0.29 13.92 -5.33
CA LYS A 47 -0.27 14.86 -6.30
C LYS A 47 -1.75 15.11 -6.01
N ASP A 48 -2.25 16.20 -6.56
CA ASP A 48 -3.67 16.57 -6.45
C ASP A 48 -4.16 16.64 -5.01
N GLY A 49 -3.29 17.13 -4.12
CA GLY A 49 -3.68 17.29 -2.72
C GLY A 49 -3.71 16.01 -1.93
N VAL A 50 -3.11 14.94 -2.46
CA VAL A 50 -3.07 13.66 -1.76
C VAL A 50 -1.63 13.19 -1.64
N LEU A 51 -1.24 12.81 -0.45
CA LEU A 51 0.07 12.23 -0.21
C LEU A 51 -0.14 10.88 0.48
N VAL A 52 0.47 9.84 -0.06
CA VAL A 52 0.42 8.53 0.57
C VAL A 52 1.84 8.13 0.95
N VAL A 53 2.01 7.78 2.20
CA VAL A 53 3.33 7.40 2.73
C VAL A 53 3.25 5.96 3.23
N HIS A 54 4.21 5.16 2.81
CA HIS A 54 4.35 3.78 3.26
C HIS A 54 5.62 3.71 4.07
N LYS A 55 5.53 3.29 5.31
CA LYS A 55 6.65 3.37 6.22
C LYS A 55 6.78 2.10 7.05
N GLN A 56 8.01 1.74 7.31
CA GLN A 56 8.29 0.57 8.14
C GLN A 56 9.07 1.04 9.36
N LEU A 57 8.66 0.60 10.54
CA LEU A 57 9.34 0.95 11.77
C LEU A 57 9.63 -0.31 12.56
N LYS A 58 10.79 -0.34 13.15
CA LYS A 58 11.15 -1.43 14.05
C LYS A 58 10.61 -1.13 15.43
N LYS A 59 10.38 -2.16 16.21
CA LYS A 59 9.91 -2.00 17.57
C LYS A 59 10.78 -0.97 18.29
N GLY A 60 10.14 0.00 18.90
CA GLY A 60 10.82 1.05 19.65
C GLY A 60 11.13 2.30 18.84
N GLU A 61 11.06 2.23 17.53
CA GLU A 61 11.30 3.42 16.72
C GLU A 61 10.16 4.40 16.84
N LYS A 62 10.48 5.66 16.74
CA LYS A 62 9.50 6.72 16.97
C LYS A 62 9.38 7.65 15.80
N ILE A 63 8.19 8.20 15.68
CA ILE A 63 7.93 9.33 14.79
C ILE A 63 7.85 10.55 15.71
N PRO A 64 8.78 11.50 15.57
CA PRO A 64 8.79 12.64 16.48
C PRO A 64 7.59 13.55 16.27
N PRO A 65 7.26 14.36 17.28
CA PRO A 65 6.08 15.23 17.19
C PRO A 65 6.18 16.21 16.02
N HIS A 66 5.09 16.31 15.26
CA HIS A 66 5.05 17.27 14.16
C HIS A 66 3.60 17.45 13.69
N THR A 67 3.38 18.49 12.89
CA THR A 67 2.10 18.75 12.27
C THR A 67 2.26 18.67 10.76
N HIS A 68 1.16 18.75 10.05
CA HIS A 68 1.17 18.63 8.59
C HIS A 68 0.35 19.75 7.95
N GLN A 69 0.64 20.02 6.69
CA GLN A 69 -0.11 21.02 5.94
C GLN A 69 -1.16 20.36 5.07
N TYR A 70 -1.90 19.46 5.65
CA TYR A 70 -3.02 18.76 5.01
C TYR A 70 -4.22 18.89 5.92
N LYS A 71 -5.39 18.78 5.35
CA LYS A 71 -6.60 18.92 6.16
C LYS A 71 -6.87 17.70 6.99
N GLU A 72 -6.66 16.53 6.43
CA GLU A 72 -7.00 15.28 7.09
C GLU A 72 -5.87 14.28 6.97
N LEU A 73 -5.67 13.53 8.01
CA LEU A 73 -4.76 12.39 7.97
C LEU A 73 -5.48 11.13 8.38
N PHE A 74 -5.04 10.02 7.78
CA PHE A 74 -5.54 8.70 8.14
C PHE A 74 -4.33 7.84 8.40
N PHE A 75 -4.19 7.39 9.62
CA PHE A 75 -3.05 6.57 10.05
C PHE A 75 -3.53 5.14 10.13
N THR A 76 -2.92 4.26 9.35
CA THR A 76 -3.33 2.86 9.30
C THR A 76 -2.14 1.95 9.49
N VAL A 77 -2.38 0.76 10.01
CA VAL A 77 -1.34 -0.23 10.26
C VAL A 77 -1.66 -1.47 9.44
N VAL A 78 -0.68 -1.90 8.64
CA VAL A 78 -0.81 -3.13 7.87
C VAL A 78 -0.46 -4.32 8.75
N SER A 79 0.65 -4.20 9.48
CA SER A 79 1.07 -5.24 10.41
C SER A 79 1.78 -4.57 11.57
N GLY A 80 1.75 -5.17 12.73
CA GLY A 80 2.38 -4.65 13.91
C GLY A 80 1.42 -3.88 14.79
N LYS A 81 1.95 -2.92 15.52
CA LYS A 81 1.16 -2.16 16.50
C LYS A 81 1.85 -0.84 16.77
N MET A 82 1.10 0.25 16.64
CA MET A 82 1.64 1.59 16.86
C MET A 82 0.89 2.29 17.97
N GLU A 83 1.63 2.98 18.81
CA GLU A 83 1.03 3.87 19.79
C GLU A 83 1.11 5.28 19.24
N VAL A 84 -0.02 5.93 19.07
CA VAL A 84 -0.09 7.26 18.49
C VAL A 84 -0.61 8.25 19.51
N GLN A 85 0.09 9.35 19.67
CA GLN A 85 -0.31 10.41 20.59
C GLN A 85 -0.68 11.65 19.80
N LEU A 86 -1.81 12.25 20.15
CA LEU A 86 -2.29 13.46 19.51
C LEU A 86 -2.30 14.60 20.52
N ASN A 87 -1.53 15.65 20.23
CA ASN A 87 -1.42 16.84 21.08
C ASN A 87 -1.02 16.52 22.52
N ASP A 88 -0.29 15.41 22.70
CA ASP A 88 0.11 14.95 24.05
C ASP A 88 -1.07 14.79 24.99
N LYS A 89 -2.26 14.63 24.45
CA LYS A 89 -3.46 14.49 25.28
C LYS A 89 -4.17 13.17 25.07
N GLU A 90 -4.16 12.69 23.86
CA GLU A 90 -4.88 11.46 23.54
C GLU A 90 -3.88 10.42 23.05
N THR A 91 -4.08 9.20 23.46
CA THR A 91 -3.23 8.09 23.06
C THR A 91 -4.10 7.01 22.46
N TYR A 92 -3.69 6.53 21.29
CA TYR A 92 -4.41 5.48 20.58
C TYR A 92 -3.45 4.35 20.26
N ILE A 93 -3.95 3.13 20.35
CA ILE A 93 -3.21 1.96 19.88
C ILE A 93 -3.83 1.57 18.57
N VAL A 94 -3.05 1.70 17.49
CA VAL A 94 -3.54 1.40 16.15
C VAL A 94 -2.97 0.06 15.75
N GLU A 95 -3.87 -0.85 15.38
CA GLU A 95 -3.55 -2.20 14.99
C GLU A 95 -4.10 -2.45 13.60
N PRO A 96 -3.74 -3.57 12.96
CA PRO A 96 -4.28 -3.86 11.64
C PRO A 96 -5.80 -3.81 11.65
N LYS A 97 -6.36 -3.30 10.56
CA LYS A 97 -7.79 -3.15 10.34
C LYS A 97 -8.38 -1.94 11.04
N LYS A 98 -7.54 -1.12 11.67
CA LYS A 98 -7.99 0.12 12.28
C LYS A 98 -7.42 1.30 11.52
N ALA A 99 -8.13 2.39 11.53
CA ALA A 99 -7.66 3.64 10.94
C ALA A 99 -7.92 4.75 11.95
N LEU A 100 -6.93 5.59 12.17
CA LEU A 100 -7.06 6.73 13.05
C LEU A 100 -7.10 7.99 12.19
N ASN A 101 -8.16 8.74 12.29
CA ASN A 101 -8.33 9.97 11.52
C ASN A 101 -8.16 11.19 12.42
N PHE A 102 -7.42 12.17 11.95
CA PHE A 102 -7.24 13.42 12.68
C PHE A 102 -6.88 14.55 11.72
N ALA A 103 -7.07 15.77 12.19
CA ALA A 103 -6.79 16.94 11.36
C ALA A 103 -5.28 17.16 11.25
N GLY A 104 -4.86 17.78 10.16
CA GLY A 104 -3.44 17.97 9.89
C GLY A 104 -2.73 18.88 10.87
N ASP A 105 -3.45 19.83 11.48
CA ASP A 105 -2.84 20.74 12.44
C ASP A 105 -2.70 20.15 13.84
N VAL A 106 -3.15 18.93 14.02
CA VAL A 106 -2.96 18.22 15.29
C VAL A 106 -1.53 17.70 15.33
N THR A 107 -0.85 17.89 16.44
CA THR A 107 0.51 17.38 16.60
C THR A 107 0.44 15.87 16.85
N ILE A 108 1.12 15.12 16.00
CA ILE A 108 1.16 13.68 16.13
C ILE A 108 2.56 13.24 16.51
N SER A 109 2.66 12.28 17.40
CA SER A 109 3.88 11.51 17.60
C SER A 109 3.47 10.05 17.73
N ALA A 110 4.39 9.16 17.45
CA ALA A 110 4.06 7.74 17.47
C ALA A 110 5.26 6.90 17.85
N THR A 111 4.99 5.72 18.39
CA THR A 111 6.03 4.77 18.76
C THR A 111 5.59 3.40 18.28
N ALA A 112 6.49 2.67 17.64
CA ALA A 112 6.20 1.31 17.22
C ALA A 112 6.33 0.39 18.43
N LEU A 113 5.24 -0.25 18.80
CA LEU A 113 5.24 -1.20 19.91
C LEU A 113 5.71 -2.57 19.46
N GLU A 114 5.66 -2.82 18.17
CA GLU A 114 6.17 -4.02 17.52
C GLU A 114 6.74 -3.55 16.18
N ASP A 115 7.47 -4.43 15.51
CA ASP A 115 7.88 -4.12 14.14
C ASP A 115 6.61 -3.89 13.34
N SER A 116 6.50 -2.76 12.69
CA SER A 116 5.25 -2.31 12.10
C SER A 116 5.44 -1.84 10.67
N ASP A 117 4.38 -2.06 9.89
CA ASP A 117 4.31 -1.62 8.51
C ASP A 117 3.04 -0.79 8.41
N ILE A 118 3.17 0.47 8.03
CA ILE A 118 2.05 1.41 8.10
C ILE A 118 1.87 2.18 6.81
N PHE A 119 0.62 2.58 6.55
CA PHE A 119 0.30 3.54 5.51
C PHE A 119 -0.31 4.77 6.16
N ILE A 120 0.14 5.93 5.73
CA ILE A 120 -0.43 7.19 6.17
C ILE A 120 -0.95 7.92 4.94
N TYR A 121 -2.20 8.33 4.99
CA TYR A 121 -2.85 9.06 3.90
C TYR A 121 -3.09 10.48 4.35
N LEU A 122 -2.60 11.44 3.57
CA LEU A 122 -2.75 12.86 3.88
C LEU A 122 -3.53 13.48 2.74
N VAL A 123 -4.63 14.12 3.07
CA VAL A 123 -5.60 14.55 2.07
C VAL A 123 -5.97 16.01 2.26
N GLY A 124 -6.08 16.72 1.14
CA GLY A 124 -6.54 18.10 1.17
C GLY A 124 -5.48 19.07 1.60
N GLU A 125 -4.67 19.53 0.66
CA GLU A 125 -3.64 20.50 0.98
C GLU A 125 -4.24 21.72 1.65
N ASN A 126 -3.60 22.14 2.71
CA ASN A 126 -4.04 23.30 3.45
C ASN A 126 -3.27 24.49 2.92
N LYS A 127 -3.81 25.17 1.96
CA LYS A 127 -3.13 26.32 1.40
C LYS A 127 -3.37 27.56 2.23
N LYS A 128 -2.34 28.34 2.31
CA LYS A 128 -2.49 29.58 3.06
C LYS A 128 -2.70 30.75 2.17
#